data_24a46455c80a145bcab050b45c14ec33
#
_entry.id   24a46455c80a145bcab050b45c14ec33
#
_cell.length_a   1.000
_cell.length_b   1.000
_cell.length_c   1.000
_cell.angle_alpha   90.00
_cell.angle_beta   90.00
_cell.angle_gamma   90.00
#
_symmetry.space_group_name_H-M   'P 1'
#
loop_
_entity.id
_entity.type
_entity.pdbx_description
1 polymer ?
#
loop_
_entity_poly.entity_id
_entity_poly.type
_entity_poly.pdbx_seq_one_letter_code
_entity_poly.pdbx_strand_id
1 'polypeptide(L)'
;VYACGGICMKIAVSACLLGEACRYDGRSKPCARVQELAADGHELVPVCPEVTGGLPTPRTPCEIVQAPWMESGKARMADERSWTILDASGNDRTVAYARGAQAELARAKEAGCELAILKAKSPSCGSGEVYDGTFSGTLVPGWGIAAAAFRDAGITVIDETADFSRLANG
;
A
#
# COMPACT_ATOMS: atom_id res chain seq x y z
N VAL A 1 1.77 33.94 10.21
CA VAL A 1 1.35 33.44 8.90
C VAL A 1 2.61 33.14 8.11
N TYR A 2 3.13 31.92 8.22
CA TYR A 2 4.28 31.48 7.40
C TYR A 2 3.71 30.80 6.16
N ALA A 3 3.78 31.49 5.02
CA ALA A 3 3.58 30.87 3.72
C ALA A 3 4.83 30.01 3.44
N CYS A 4 4.75 28.70 3.67
CA CYS A 4 5.72 27.78 3.11
C CYS A 4 5.58 27.83 1.60
N GLY A 5 6.64 28.26 0.91
CA GLY A 5 6.72 28.30 -0.56
C GLY A 5 6.91 26.92 -1.21
N GLY A 6 6.59 25.84 -0.51
CA GLY A 6 6.64 24.46 -1.00
C GLY A 6 5.32 24.03 -1.63
N ILE A 7 5.38 23.12 -2.61
CA ILE A 7 4.19 22.53 -3.23
C ILE A 7 3.50 21.64 -2.20
N CYS A 8 2.31 22.06 -1.72
CA CYS A 8 1.47 21.21 -0.90
C CYS A 8 0.91 20.06 -1.75
N MET A 9 1.27 18.84 -1.41
CA MET A 9 0.78 17.62 -2.08
C MET A 9 -0.25 16.91 -1.23
N LYS A 10 -1.15 16.19 -1.89
CA LYS A 10 -2.00 15.18 -1.24
C LYS A 10 -1.38 13.81 -1.43
N ILE A 11 -1.11 13.14 -0.33
CA ILE A 11 -0.35 11.90 -0.29
C ILE A 11 -1.21 10.79 0.32
N ALA A 12 -1.49 9.74 -0.43
CA ALA A 12 -2.10 8.54 0.13
C ALA A 12 -1.07 7.81 1.01
N VAL A 13 -1.42 7.47 2.23
CA VAL A 13 -0.49 6.84 3.18
C VAL A 13 -1.13 5.61 3.80
N SER A 14 -0.41 4.49 3.84
CA SER A 14 -0.88 3.33 4.61
C SER A 14 -1.19 3.74 6.05
N ALA A 15 -2.44 3.55 6.48
CA ALA A 15 -2.95 4.05 7.77
C ALA A 15 -2.12 3.55 8.97
N CYS A 16 -1.56 2.33 8.88
CA CYS A 16 -0.67 1.79 9.91
C CYS A 16 0.63 2.61 10.09
N LEU A 17 1.11 3.29 9.05
CA LEU A 17 2.29 4.18 9.13
C LEU A 17 1.96 5.50 9.83
N LEU A 18 0.68 5.87 9.90
CA LEU A 18 0.19 7.03 10.64
C LEU A 18 -0.17 6.71 12.08
N GLY A 19 -0.08 5.44 12.49
CA GLY A 19 -0.34 5.00 13.86
C GLY A 19 -1.66 4.27 14.04
N GLU A 20 -2.45 4.04 13.00
CA GLU A 20 -3.68 3.25 13.11
C GLU A 20 -3.38 1.77 13.32
N ALA A 21 -4.09 1.15 14.26
CA ALA A 21 -3.93 -0.25 14.62
C ALA A 21 -4.69 -1.18 13.65
N CYS A 22 -4.38 -1.06 12.34
CA CYS A 22 -5.08 -1.74 11.25
C CYS A 22 -4.29 -2.87 10.59
N ARG A 23 -3.09 -3.20 11.09
CA ARG A 23 -2.31 -4.33 10.59
C ARG A 23 -2.98 -5.66 10.92
N TYR A 24 -2.55 -6.72 10.22
CA TYR A 24 -3.07 -8.08 10.43
C TYR A 24 -2.93 -8.54 11.90
N ASP A 25 -1.89 -8.09 12.61
CA ASP A 25 -1.63 -8.43 14.01
C ASP A 25 -2.34 -7.50 15.02
N GLY A 26 -3.20 -6.60 14.55
CA GLY A 26 -3.90 -5.63 15.39
C GLY A 26 -3.02 -4.48 15.88
N ARG A 27 -1.81 -4.34 15.36
CA ARG A 27 -0.86 -3.29 15.73
C ARG A 27 -0.82 -2.18 14.67
N SER A 28 -0.19 -1.08 15.02
CA SER A 28 0.28 -0.05 14.10
C SER A 28 1.77 -0.21 13.82
N LYS A 29 2.28 0.54 12.86
CA LYS A 29 3.73 0.71 12.63
C LYS A 29 4.01 2.16 12.26
N PRO A 30 3.86 3.08 13.20
CA PRO A 30 4.04 4.50 12.92
C PRO A 30 5.45 4.77 12.39
N CYS A 31 5.53 5.61 11.37
CA CYS A 31 6.77 6.08 10.78
C CYS A 31 6.87 7.59 10.98
N ALA A 32 7.75 8.04 11.87
CA ALA A 32 7.89 9.45 12.21
C ALA A 32 8.15 10.32 10.97
N ARG A 33 9.04 9.87 10.08
CA ARG A 33 9.36 10.58 8.83
C ARG A 33 8.14 10.77 7.92
N VAL A 34 7.22 9.82 7.90
CA VAL A 34 5.97 9.94 7.13
C VAL A 34 5.02 10.91 7.81
N GLN A 35 4.91 10.83 9.14
CA GLN A 35 4.04 11.73 9.92
C GLN A 35 4.52 13.19 9.86
N GLU A 36 5.83 13.42 9.79
CA GLU A 36 6.45 14.75 9.66
C GLU A 36 6.02 15.49 8.38
N LEU A 37 5.68 14.77 7.30
CA LEU A 37 5.19 15.38 6.07
C LEU A 37 3.92 16.24 6.27
N ALA A 38 3.10 15.92 7.27
CA ALA A 38 1.95 16.76 7.63
C ALA A 38 2.38 18.11 8.21
N ALA A 39 3.47 18.14 8.99
CA ALA A 39 4.04 19.38 9.52
C ALA A 39 4.71 20.21 8.41
N ASP A 40 5.20 19.57 7.36
CA ASP A 40 5.76 20.20 6.16
C ASP A 40 4.68 20.78 5.23
N GLY A 41 3.40 20.61 5.58
CA GLY A 41 2.27 21.20 4.85
C GLY A 41 1.59 20.28 3.86
N HIS A 42 1.96 18.99 3.81
CA HIS A 42 1.29 18.01 2.95
C HIS A 42 -0.02 17.50 3.62
N GLU A 43 -1.02 17.19 2.79
CA GLU A 43 -2.25 16.53 3.24
C GLU A 43 -2.07 15.01 3.15
N LEU A 44 -2.13 14.31 4.28
CA LEU A 44 -1.99 12.86 4.35
C LEU A 44 -3.37 12.20 4.35
N VAL A 45 -3.63 11.37 3.35
CA VAL A 45 -4.89 10.63 3.17
C VAL A 45 -4.66 9.17 3.59
N PRO A 46 -5.16 8.74 4.77
CA PRO A 46 -4.94 7.38 5.25
C PRO A 46 -5.70 6.37 4.40
N VAL A 47 -5.04 5.28 4.02
CA VAL A 47 -5.60 4.17 3.26
C VAL A 47 -5.27 2.83 3.93
N CYS A 48 -6.22 1.91 3.96
CA CYS A 48 -6.01 0.53 4.39
C CYS A 48 -6.83 -0.43 3.53
N PRO A 49 -6.31 -0.89 2.39
CA PRO A 49 -7.04 -1.72 1.46
C PRO A 49 -7.60 -3.00 2.08
N GLU A 50 -6.91 -3.59 3.05
CA GLU A 50 -7.35 -4.82 3.70
C GLU A 50 -8.61 -4.59 4.56
N VAL A 51 -8.63 -3.54 5.37
CA VAL A 51 -9.79 -3.18 6.20
C VAL A 51 -10.95 -2.71 5.32
N THR A 52 -10.69 -1.85 4.34
CA THR A 52 -11.71 -1.35 3.40
C THR A 52 -12.27 -2.49 2.54
N GLY A 53 -11.45 -3.51 2.25
CA GLY A 53 -11.88 -4.74 1.61
C GLY A 53 -12.77 -5.64 2.46
N GLY A 54 -12.97 -5.31 3.74
CA GLY A 54 -13.85 -6.03 4.67
C GLY A 54 -13.14 -7.09 5.52
N LEU A 55 -11.81 -7.07 5.56
CA LEU A 55 -11.07 -7.98 6.44
C LEU A 55 -11.06 -7.45 7.88
N PRO A 56 -11.20 -8.32 8.89
CA PRO A 56 -11.17 -7.93 10.29
C PRO A 56 -9.77 -7.52 10.75
N THR A 57 -9.71 -6.87 11.90
CA THR A 57 -8.47 -6.61 12.62
C THR A 57 -8.61 -7.13 14.06
N PRO A 58 -7.78 -8.05 14.56
CA PRO A 58 -6.71 -8.74 13.84
C PRO A 58 -7.24 -9.75 12.80
N ARG A 59 -6.33 -10.26 11.94
CA ARG A 59 -6.62 -11.26 10.91
C ARG A 59 -5.43 -12.17 10.67
N THR A 60 -5.68 -13.33 10.09
CA THR A 60 -4.62 -14.24 9.65
C THR A 60 -3.76 -13.57 8.57
N PRO A 61 -2.43 -13.64 8.63
CA PRO A 61 -1.57 -13.07 7.60
C PRO A 61 -1.83 -13.72 6.25
N CYS A 62 -1.73 -12.91 5.20
CA CYS A 62 -1.97 -13.32 3.82
C CYS A 62 -0.72 -13.13 2.97
N GLU A 63 -0.59 -13.95 1.92
CA GLU A 63 0.45 -13.79 0.89
C GLU A 63 -0.14 -13.97 -0.50
N ILE A 64 0.56 -13.42 -1.51
CA ILE A 64 0.22 -13.61 -2.92
C ILE A 64 0.83 -14.93 -3.37
N VAL A 65 0.00 -15.92 -3.70
CA VAL A 65 0.48 -17.27 -4.07
C VAL A 65 0.62 -17.51 -5.57
N GLN A 66 0.10 -16.62 -6.39
CA GLN A 66 0.32 -16.59 -7.84
C GLN A 66 0.50 -15.14 -8.28
N ALA A 67 1.62 -14.85 -8.88
CA ALA A 67 1.99 -13.51 -9.29
C ALA A 67 2.60 -13.54 -10.70
N PRO A 68 1.78 -13.63 -11.76
CA PRO A 68 2.25 -13.75 -13.15
C PRO A 68 3.11 -12.57 -13.62
N TRP A 69 3.00 -11.40 -12.98
CA TRP A 69 3.85 -10.24 -13.24
C TRP A 69 5.33 -10.46 -12.88
N MET A 70 5.64 -11.50 -12.09
CA MET A 70 7.02 -11.81 -11.71
C MET A 70 7.82 -12.38 -12.87
N GLU A 71 7.16 -13.03 -13.85
CA GLU A 71 7.83 -13.64 -15.00
C GLU A 71 8.16 -12.66 -16.13
N SER A 72 7.48 -11.52 -16.23
CA SER A 72 7.59 -10.63 -17.38
C SER A 72 8.20 -9.26 -17.13
N GLY A 73 8.53 -8.91 -15.88
CA GLY A 73 9.03 -7.59 -15.53
C GLY A 73 8.05 -6.44 -15.82
N LYS A 74 6.87 -6.74 -16.29
CA LYS A 74 5.77 -5.80 -16.54
C LYS A 74 4.67 -6.09 -15.54
N ALA A 75 4.58 -5.23 -14.53
CA ALA A 75 3.42 -5.24 -13.66
C ALA A 75 2.18 -4.87 -14.48
N ARG A 76 1.42 -5.86 -14.86
CA ARG A 76 0.05 -5.65 -15.29
C ARG A 76 -0.82 -5.69 -14.04
N MET A 77 -1.83 -4.81 -13.96
CA MET A 77 -3.04 -5.18 -13.24
C MET A 77 -3.41 -6.54 -13.78
N ALA A 78 -3.08 -7.55 -12.99
CA ALA A 78 -3.44 -8.89 -13.37
C ALA A 78 -4.96 -8.89 -13.54
N ASP A 79 -5.44 -9.35 -14.65
CA ASP A 79 -6.79 -9.87 -14.74
C ASP A 79 -7.04 -10.64 -13.43
N GLU A 80 -8.16 -10.46 -12.76
CA GLU A 80 -8.51 -11.07 -11.46
C GLU A 80 -8.24 -12.59 -11.42
N ARG A 81 -8.02 -13.19 -12.58
CA ARG A 81 -7.67 -14.60 -12.79
C ARG A 81 -6.17 -14.93 -12.67
N SER A 82 -5.30 -13.94 -12.53
CA SER A 82 -3.86 -14.15 -12.63
C SER A 82 -3.13 -14.16 -11.29
N TRP A 83 -3.77 -13.80 -10.18
CA TRP A 83 -3.21 -13.87 -8.83
C TRP A 83 -4.24 -14.36 -7.82
N THR A 84 -3.78 -15.01 -6.77
CA THR A 84 -4.59 -15.50 -5.66
C THR A 84 -3.97 -15.06 -4.35
N ILE A 85 -4.78 -14.54 -3.45
CA ILE A 85 -4.37 -14.22 -2.09
C ILE A 85 -4.92 -15.30 -1.17
N LEU A 86 -4.04 -16.02 -0.51
CA LEU A 86 -4.43 -16.97 0.55
C LEU A 86 -3.98 -16.44 1.91
N ASP A 87 -4.77 -16.72 2.94
CA ASP A 87 -4.30 -16.58 4.31
C ASP A 87 -3.50 -17.82 4.73
N ALA A 88 -2.76 -17.74 5.84
CA ALA A 88 -1.93 -18.82 6.33
C ALA A 88 -2.72 -20.10 6.72
N SER A 89 -4.05 -20.03 6.80
CA SER A 89 -4.94 -21.16 6.99
C SER A 89 -5.48 -21.74 5.68
N GLY A 90 -5.08 -21.17 4.52
CA GLY A 90 -5.49 -21.62 3.18
C GLY A 90 -6.81 -21.05 2.69
N ASN A 91 -7.41 -20.08 3.40
CA ASN A 91 -8.64 -19.45 2.93
C ASN A 91 -8.35 -18.40 1.86
N ASP A 92 -9.14 -18.39 0.80
CA ASP A 92 -9.06 -17.41 -0.28
C ASP A 92 -9.56 -16.04 0.16
N ARG A 93 -8.73 -15.01 0.02
CA ARG A 93 -9.00 -13.61 0.35
C ARG A 93 -8.95 -12.69 -0.87
N THR A 94 -8.83 -13.27 -2.05
CA THR A 94 -8.63 -12.55 -3.33
C THR A 94 -9.66 -11.47 -3.55
N VAL A 95 -10.94 -11.76 -3.38
CA VAL A 95 -12.04 -10.79 -3.57
C VAL A 95 -11.96 -9.61 -2.60
N ALA A 96 -11.61 -9.87 -1.33
CA ALA A 96 -11.45 -8.82 -0.34
C ALA A 96 -10.30 -7.87 -0.71
N TYR A 97 -9.15 -8.40 -1.12
CA TYR A 97 -8.00 -7.61 -1.56
C TYR A 97 -8.31 -6.79 -2.82
N ALA A 98 -8.96 -7.39 -3.82
CA ALA A 98 -9.37 -6.69 -5.04
C ALA A 98 -10.33 -5.53 -4.74
N ARG A 99 -11.36 -5.79 -3.95
CA ARG A 99 -12.34 -4.78 -3.54
C ARG A 99 -11.69 -3.63 -2.77
N GLY A 100 -10.84 -3.93 -1.80
CA GLY A 100 -10.14 -2.92 -1.02
C GLY A 100 -9.20 -2.07 -1.85
N ALA A 101 -8.44 -2.69 -2.76
CA ALA A 101 -7.55 -1.98 -3.68
C ALA A 101 -8.30 -0.98 -4.56
N GLN A 102 -9.43 -1.39 -5.14
CA GLN A 102 -10.24 -0.52 -5.99
C GLN A 102 -10.89 0.62 -5.19
N ALA A 103 -11.42 0.33 -4.00
CA ALA A 103 -12.06 1.33 -3.16
C ALA A 103 -11.06 2.41 -2.70
N GLU A 104 -9.87 2.00 -2.26
CA GLU A 104 -8.85 2.96 -1.83
C GLU A 104 -8.23 3.74 -2.99
N LEU A 105 -8.08 3.11 -4.16
CA LEU A 105 -7.68 3.83 -5.37
C LEU A 105 -8.70 4.92 -5.73
N ALA A 106 -9.99 4.60 -5.68
CA ALA A 106 -11.05 5.58 -5.95
C ALA A 106 -10.99 6.76 -4.97
N ARG A 107 -10.83 6.49 -3.66
CA ARG A 107 -10.66 7.52 -2.63
C ARG A 107 -9.42 8.39 -2.86
N ALA A 108 -8.29 7.79 -3.18
CA ALA A 108 -7.05 8.52 -3.45
C ALA A 108 -7.19 9.43 -4.68
N LYS A 109 -7.84 8.96 -5.74
CA LYS A 109 -8.12 9.77 -6.94
C LYS A 109 -9.08 10.91 -6.64
N GLU A 110 -10.16 10.66 -5.92
CA GLU A 110 -11.13 11.68 -5.53
C GLU A 110 -10.47 12.76 -4.65
N ALA A 111 -9.59 12.36 -3.75
CA ALA A 111 -8.80 13.29 -2.94
C ALA A 111 -7.76 14.08 -3.77
N GLY A 112 -7.39 13.61 -4.96
CA GLY A 112 -6.36 14.23 -5.80
C GLY A 112 -4.94 13.85 -5.40
N CYS A 113 -4.74 12.63 -4.88
CA CYS A 113 -3.41 12.14 -4.53
C CYS A 113 -2.57 11.88 -5.78
N GLU A 114 -1.36 12.41 -5.81
CA GLU A 114 -0.37 12.18 -6.87
C GLU A 114 0.76 11.23 -6.43
N LEU A 115 0.92 11.06 -5.12
CA LEU A 115 1.89 10.20 -4.46
C LEU A 115 1.19 9.28 -3.47
N ALA A 116 1.70 8.07 -3.35
CA ALA A 116 1.31 7.11 -2.31
C ALA A 116 2.55 6.59 -1.58
N ILE A 117 2.54 6.67 -0.25
CA ILE A 117 3.57 6.09 0.62
C ILE A 117 2.94 4.89 1.30
N LEU A 118 3.25 3.71 0.81
CA LEU A 118 2.59 2.48 1.20
C LEU A 118 3.51 1.57 2.01
N LYS A 119 2.92 0.75 2.88
CA LYS A 119 3.67 -0.16 3.77
C LYS A 119 4.44 -1.22 2.96
N ALA A 120 5.76 -1.23 3.07
CA ALA A 120 6.64 -2.19 2.41
C ALA A 120 6.26 -3.65 2.71
N LYS A 121 6.47 -4.52 1.74
CA LYS A 121 6.36 -5.99 1.83
C LYS A 121 4.95 -6.55 2.06
N SER A 122 3.94 -5.70 2.20
CA SER A 122 2.55 -6.13 2.36
C SER A 122 1.98 -6.70 1.06
N PRO A 123 1.12 -7.74 1.10
CA PRO A 123 0.45 -8.26 -0.08
C PRO A 123 -0.52 -7.26 -0.72
N SER A 124 -0.96 -6.24 0.01
CA SER A 124 -1.75 -5.13 -0.54
C SER A 124 -0.91 -3.91 -0.91
N CYS A 125 0.02 -3.50 -0.06
CA CYS A 125 0.71 -2.21 -0.12
C CYS A 125 2.17 -2.29 -0.59
N GLY A 126 2.78 -3.48 -0.65
CA GLY A 126 4.20 -3.64 -0.97
C GLY A 126 4.56 -3.08 -2.35
N SER A 127 5.66 -2.36 -2.43
CA SER A 127 6.19 -1.80 -3.68
C SER A 127 7.62 -2.27 -3.90
N GLY A 128 7.83 -3.12 -4.91
CA GLY A 128 9.14 -3.67 -5.27
C GLY A 128 9.44 -5.04 -4.70
N GLU A 129 9.00 -5.36 -3.49
CA GLU A 129 9.16 -6.68 -2.86
C GLU A 129 7.87 -7.10 -2.13
N VAL A 130 7.54 -8.38 -2.24
CA VAL A 130 6.44 -9.04 -1.52
C VAL A 130 6.88 -10.43 -1.08
N TYR A 131 6.16 -11.05 -0.15
CA TYR A 131 6.38 -12.45 0.20
C TYR A 131 5.96 -13.39 -0.92
N ASP A 132 6.65 -14.52 -1.06
CA ASP A 132 6.58 -15.43 -2.21
C ASP A 132 5.36 -16.40 -2.23
N GLY A 133 4.49 -16.32 -1.23
CA GLY A 133 3.31 -17.18 -1.12
C GLY A 133 3.54 -18.50 -0.39
N THR A 134 4.75 -18.75 0.11
CA THR A 134 5.08 -19.99 0.85
C THR A 134 4.96 -19.85 2.35
N PHE A 135 4.68 -18.66 2.87
CA PHE A 135 4.65 -18.33 4.31
C PHE A 135 5.95 -18.67 5.05
N SER A 136 7.08 -18.67 4.31
CA SER A 136 8.43 -18.95 4.84
C SER A 136 9.21 -17.69 5.22
N GLY A 137 8.66 -16.50 4.96
CA GLY A 137 9.36 -15.23 5.12
C GLY A 137 10.28 -14.88 3.96
N THR A 138 10.24 -15.63 2.85
CA THR A 138 11.02 -15.36 1.65
C THR A 138 10.41 -14.20 0.86
N LEU A 139 11.24 -13.22 0.50
CA LEU A 139 10.86 -12.09 -0.32
C LEU A 139 11.26 -12.31 -1.78
N VAL A 140 10.42 -11.83 -2.68
CA VAL A 140 10.64 -11.84 -4.12
C VAL A 140 10.29 -10.48 -4.71
N PRO A 141 10.87 -10.08 -5.86
CA PRO A 141 10.45 -8.88 -6.56
C PRO A 141 8.95 -8.97 -6.91
N GLY A 142 8.20 -7.92 -6.60
CA GLY A 142 6.77 -7.89 -6.86
C GLY A 142 6.07 -6.68 -6.26
N TRP A 143 4.76 -6.63 -6.48
CA TRP A 143 3.91 -5.52 -6.04
C TRP A 143 2.68 -6.05 -5.33
N GLY A 144 2.31 -5.43 -4.25
CA GLY A 144 1.03 -5.64 -3.60
C GLY A 144 -0.13 -5.18 -4.49
N ILE A 145 -1.30 -5.74 -4.30
CA ILE A 145 -2.44 -5.56 -5.20
C ILE A 145 -2.87 -4.09 -5.29
N ALA A 146 -2.96 -3.39 -4.16
CA ALA A 146 -3.30 -1.97 -4.13
C ALA A 146 -2.16 -1.11 -4.67
N ALA A 147 -0.91 -1.41 -4.31
CA ALA A 147 0.26 -0.68 -4.80
C ALA A 147 0.35 -0.75 -6.34
N ALA A 148 0.11 -1.92 -6.93
CA ALA A 148 0.05 -2.09 -8.38
C ALA A 148 -1.09 -1.26 -9.00
N ALA A 149 -2.29 -1.30 -8.39
CA ALA A 149 -3.44 -0.53 -8.87
C ALA A 149 -3.18 0.99 -8.85
N PHE A 150 -2.56 1.51 -7.79
CA PHE A 150 -2.19 2.92 -7.68
C PHE A 150 -1.18 3.31 -8.76
N ARG A 151 -0.11 2.53 -8.92
CA ARG A 151 0.91 2.76 -9.94
C ARG A 151 0.33 2.76 -11.35
N ASP A 152 -0.48 1.76 -11.69
CA ASP A 152 -1.07 1.60 -13.02
C ASP A 152 -2.11 2.71 -13.33
N ALA A 153 -2.64 3.34 -12.30
CA ALA A 153 -3.49 4.54 -12.42
C ALA A 153 -2.69 5.86 -12.52
N GLY A 154 -1.36 5.81 -12.52
CA GLY A 154 -0.49 6.99 -12.66
C GLY A 154 -0.14 7.67 -11.34
N ILE A 155 -0.49 7.09 -10.19
CA ILE A 155 -0.06 7.58 -8.87
C ILE A 155 1.34 7.04 -8.61
N THR A 156 2.30 7.91 -8.30
CA THR A 156 3.65 7.48 -7.90
C THR A 156 3.58 6.69 -6.59
N VAL A 157 4.16 5.52 -6.54
CA VAL A 157 4.15 4.66 -5.33
C VAL A 157 5.57 4.47 -4.82
N ILE A 158 5.76 4.79 -3.55
CA ILE A 158 6.98 4.52 -2.78
C ILE A 158 6.60 3.87 -1.44
N ASP A 159 7.56 3.39 -0.70
CA ASP A 159 7.33 2.86 0.64
C ASP A 159 8.02 3.71 1.73
N GLU A 160 7.81 3.36 2.99
CA GLU A 160 8.35 4.08 4.15
C GLU A 160 9.89 4.04 4.26
N THR A 161 10.58 3.27 3.44
CA THR A 161 12.05 3.21 3.40
C THR A 161 12.67 4.20 2.41
N ALA A 162 11.84 4.83 1.57
CA ALA A 162 12.29 5.79 0.57
C ALA A 162 12.91 7.05 1.22
N ASP A 163 13.67 7.79 0.42
CA ASP A 163 14.18 9.10 0.81
C ASP A 163 13.13 10.18 0.53
N PHE A 164 12.66 10.83 1.58
CA PHE A 164 11.66 11.92 1.53
C PHE A 164 12.27 13.31 1.45
N SER A 165 13.60 13.44 1.37
CA SER A 165 14.28 14.75 1.38
C SER A 165 13.80 15.69 0.27
N ARG A 166 13.39 15.13 -0.87
CA ARG A 166 12.85 15.91 -1.98
C ARG A 166 11.41 16.40 -1.75
N LEU A 167 10.67 15.77 -0.84
CA LEU A 167 9.31 16.18 -0.50
C LEU A 167 9.33 17.31 0.55
N ALA A 168 10.33 17.30 1.45
CA ALA A 168 10.49 18.31 2.49
C ALA A 168 11.04 19.67 1.97
N ASN A 169 11.67 19.70 0.79
CA ASN A 169 12.34 20.86 0.21
C ASN A 169 11.64 21.40 -1.06
N GLY A 170 10.37 21.08 -1.26
CA GLY A 170 9.57 21.56 -2.39
C GLY A 170 9.11 23.01 -2.25
#